data_246078d0a0ef0398f48fd2daff13b9e7
#
_entry.id   246078d0a0ef0398f48fd2daff13b9e7
#
_cell.length_a   1.000
_cell.length_b   1.000
_cell.length_c   1.000
_cell.angle_alpha   90.00
_cell.angle_beta   90.00
_cell.angle_gamma   90.00
#
_symmetry.space_group_name_H-M   'P 1'
#
loop_
_entity.id
_entity.type
_entity.pdbx_description
1 polymer ?
#
loop_
_entity_poly.entity_id
_entity_poly.type
_entity_poly.pdbx_seq_one_letter_code
_entity_poly.pdbx_strand_id
1 'polypeptide(L)'
;MTIKPKLLLSILLATASFQTWSAPAKNLTEEQMFQILASEISLQRGEASAAYQTYMSMARSLRDGPLAQRAMEIAIAGNSPELALDAAKLWDEINPKDAKEILTTLLMLNQRWAESVKPAQVQLNQLKNIAAKEKLINSWRPLLARAQDEDASLIAFYNILQASILQINDLDILYTFSLGAEKAKNFDAMEKTLRRIIQKKPDDKNALNALGYSFADRGIRLPEAVSLLKKAHQLAPNDMYILDSLAWANFRLGNTSLAIEQLNKAFETKPEAEIGAHLGEALWSNQDRKGADQIWRKAESLDANNKTLKDTMARLWPDRVPNLSKKSPQLWDGRFAVKVSGKDSKNGGSGAFTLSHEAQTDILDIRSPMGGAMAKITINASGAKLEDGDKIFEAHDADALLQSYTGLPLPARGLSKWLNGEARVGAPASIERDDKLRAQKIIQDGWTMAFQWTEKNQIKKLDMTRKSPTGLIEIKIIFEELDD
;
A
#
# COMPACT_ATOMS: atom_id res chain seq x y z
N MET A 1 -2.82 4.05 -14.35
CA MET A 1 -2.98 5.42 -14.88
C MET A 1 -2.48 6.38 -13.81
N THR A 2 -1.22 6.76 -13.87
CA THR A 2 -0.54 7.60 -12.88
C THR A 2 -0.98 9.05 -13.06
N ILE A 3 -1.87 9.52 -12.21
CA ILE A 3 -2.25 10.94 -12.14
C ILE A 3 -1.07 11.71 -11.56
N LYS A 4 -0.60 12.71 -12.32
CA LYS A 4 0.54 13.57 -11.98
C LYS A 4 0.37 14.20 -10.58
N PRO A 5 1.46 14.41 -9.82
CA PRO A 5 1.44 14.96 -8.45
C PRO A 5 0.76 16.34 -8.33
N LYS A 6 0.61 17.08 -9.41
CA LYS A 6 -0.13 18.34 -9.46
C LYS A 6 -1.62 18.25 -9.10
N LEU A 7 -2.25 17.06 -9.20
CA LEU A 7 -3.68 16.89 -8.88
C LEU A 7 -3.91 16.67 -7.37
N LEU A 8 -2.93 16.11 -6.65
CA LEU A 8 -2.95 16.00 -5.18
C LEU A 8 -2.86 17.39 -4.53
N LEU A 9 -2.04 18.26 -5.11
CA LEU A 9 -1.90 19.64 -4.67
C LEU A 9 -3.21 20.43 -4.89
N SER A 10 -3.95 20.17 -5.98
CA SER A 10 -5.21 20.86 -6.27
C SER A 10 -6.36 20.44 -5.34
N ILE A 11 -6.38 19.21 -4.82
CA ILE A 11 -7.39 18.77 -3.83
C ILE A 11 -7.10 19.42 -2.46
N LEU A 12 -5.85 19.49 -2.05
CA LEU A 12 -5.43 20.20 -0.83
C LEU A 12 -5.62 21.71 -0.96
N LEU A 13 -5.36 22.28 -2.14
CA LEU A 13 -5.55 23.70 -2.43
C LEU A 13 -7.02 24.11 -2.60
N ALA A 14 -7.90 23.18 -3.00
CA ALA A 14 -9.32 23.47 -3.17
C ALA A 14 -10.13 23.46 -1.85
N THR A 15 -9.59 22.83 -0.79
CA THR A 15 -10.20 22.81 0.55
C THR A 15 -9.61 23.84 1.50
N ALA A 16 -8.36 24.24 1.27
CA ALA A 16 -7.70 25.31 2.02
C ALA A 16 -7.85 26.61 1.23
N SER A 17 -8.78 27.47 1.61
CA SER A 17 -8.66 28.89 1.34
C SER A 17 -7.36 29.33 2.03
N PHE A 18 -6.25 29.39 1.27
CA PHE A 18 -5.02 29.99 1.74
C PHE A 18 -5.30 31.45 2.12
N GLN A 19 -5.70 31.64 3.37
CA GLN A 19 -5.71 32.98 3.93
C GLN A 19 -4.26 33.46 3.92
N THR A 20 -4.09 34.66 3.47
CA THR A 20 -2.84 35.42 3.57
C THR A 20 -2.16 35.13 4.91
N TRP A 21 -0.87 34.78 4.83
CA TRP A 21 0.02 34.53 5.97
C TRP A 21 -0.36 35.39 7.17
N SER A 22 -0.94 34.80 8.19
CA SER A 22 -1.16 35.48 9.44
C SER A 22 0.20 35.61 10.12
N ALA A 23 0.61 36.86 10.37
CA ALA A 23 1.84 37.13 11.08
C ALA A 23 1.89 36.34 12.40
N PRO A 24 3.06 35.84 12.83
CA PRO A 24 3.20 35.12 14.08
C PRO A 24 2.58 35.94 15.21
N ALA A 25 1.76 35.26 16.02
CA ALA A 25 0.94 35.93 17.04
C ALA A 25 1.73 36.46 18.26
N LYS A 26 3.04 36.22 18.30
CA LYS A 26 3.93 36.62 19.40
C LYS A 26 4.97 37.64 18.96
N ASN A 27 5.38 38.51 19.87
CA ASN A 27 6.50 39.40 19.67
C ASN A 27 7.78 38.58 19.48
N LEU A 28 8.25 38.50 18.24
CA LEU A 28 9.48 37.83 17.88
C LEU A 28 10.68 38.71 18.25
N THR A 29 11.78 38.09 18.69
CA THR A 29 13.05 38.78 18.82
C THR A 29 13.62 39.09 17.43
N GLU A 30 14.58 40.03 17.37
CA GLU A 30 15.28 40.39 16.12
C GLU A 30 15.94 39.16 15.48
N GLU A 31 16.55 38.29 16.29
CA GLU A 31 17.17 37.02 15.84
C GLU A 31 16.13 36.06 15.24
N GLN A 32 14.98 35.88 15.89
CA GLN A 32 13.89 35.05 15.39
C GLN A 32 13.31 35.57 14.07
N MET A 33 13.16 36.89 13.97
CA MET A 33 12.72 37.54 12.75
C MET A 33 13.72 37.33 11.60
N PHE A 34 15.03 37.45 11.92
CA PHE A 34 16.08 37.14 10.95
C PHE A 34 16.06 35.68 10.48
N GLN A 35 15.86 34.71 11.40
CA GLN A 35 15.71 33.28 11.04
C GLN A 35 14.54 33.03 10.12
N ILE A 36 13.40 33.67 10.33
CA ILE A 36 12.23 33.57 9.44
C ILE A 36 12.55 34.13 8.05
N LEU A 37 13.14 35.33 7.97
CA LEU A 37 13.52 35.93 6.70
C LEU A 37 14.54 35.09 5.93
N ALA A 38 15.55 34.57 6.64
CA ALA A 38 16.54 33.66 6.06
C ALA A 38 15.89 32.39 5.52
N SER A 39 14.90 31.83 6.24
CA SER A 39 14.14 30.63 5.81
C SER A 39 13.32 30.91 4.54
N GLU A 40 12.65 32.05 4.44
CA GLU A 40 11.91 32.42 3.23
C GLU A 40 12.85 32.63 2.03
N ILE A 41 14.05 33.19 2.24
CA ILE A 41 15.08 33.30 1.20
C ILE A 41 15.56 31.90 0.77
N SER A 42 15.80 30.97 1.74
CA SER A 42 16.17 29.60 1.45
C SER A 42 15.10 28.87 0.63
N LEU A 43 13.82 29.12 0.90
CA LEU A 43 12.70 28.57 0.10
C LEU A 43 12.76 29.06 -1.36
N GLN A 44 13.03 30.34 -1.58
CA GLN A 44 13.19 30.88 -2.95
C GLN A 44 14.38 30.27 -3.70
N ARG A 45 15.37 29.77 -2.96
CA ARG A 45 16.55 29.05 -3.50
C ARG A 45 16.34 27.55 -3.67
N GLY A 46 15.15 27.04 -3.29
CA GLY A 46 14.83 25.61 -3.35
C GLY A 46 15.31 24.81 -2.16
N GLU A 47 15.75 25.42 -1.08
CA GLU A 47 16.26 24.79 0.14
C GLU A 47 15.11 24.53 1.14
N ALA A 48 14.05 23.88 0.70
CA ALA A 48 12.82 23.70 1.48
C ALA A 48 13.04 22.93 2.81
N SER A 49 14.00 21.98 2.85
CA SER A 49 14.29 21.20 4.06
C SER A 49 14.82 22.07 5.21
N ALA A 50 15.75 22.98 4.94
CA ALA A 50 16.29 23.88 5.95
C ALA A 50 15.20 24.83 6.51
N ALA A 51 14.38 25.39 5.63
CA ALA A 51 13.28 26.24 6.02
C ALA A 51 12.25 25.48 6.88
N TYR A 52 11.85 24.27 6.49
CA TYR A 52 10.96 23.42 7.28
C TYR A 52 11.49 23.20 8.70
N GLN A 53 12.76 22.81 8.86
CA GLN A 53 13.37 22.56 10.16
C GLN A 53 13.38 23.82 11.05
N THR A 54 13.69 24.98 10.47
CA THR A 54 13.67 26.26 11.20
C THR A 54 12.25 26.58 11.70
N TYR A 55 11.24 26.50 10.82
CA TYR A 55 9.86 26.76 11.19
C TYR A 55 9.36 25.79 12.26
N MET A 56 9.66 24.48 12.14
CA MET A 56 9.28 23.46 13.11
C MET A 56 9.95 23.68 14.48
N SER A 57 11.25 24.03 14.49
CA SER A 57 11.97 24.34 15.73
C SER A 57 11.37 25.55 16.44
N MET A 58 11.10 26.61 15.70
CA MET A 58 10.50 27.82 16.24
C MET A 58 9.06 27.59 16.73
N ALA A 59 8.25 26.84 15.94
CA ALA A 59 6.88 26.50 16.34
C ALA A 59 6.85 25.76 17.68
N ARG A 60 7.76 24.81 17.88
CA ARG A 60 7.87 24.07 19.15
C ARG A 60 8.31 24.96 20.32
N SER A 61 9.38 25.76 20.13
CA SER A 61 9.94 26.58 21.18
C SER A 61 9.02 27.70 21.62
N LEU A 62 8.32 28.34 20.68
CA LEU A 62 7.41 29.46 20.92
C LEU A 62 5.96 29.02 21.18
N ARG A 63 5.64 27.73 20.94
CA ARG A 63 4.28 27.20 20.91
C ARG A 63 3.37 28.08 20.03
N ASP A 64 3.79 28.30 18.80
CA ASP A 64 3.16 29.18 17.85
C ASP A 64 2.54 28.40 16.68
N GLY A 65 1.20 28.41 16.58
CA GLY A 65 0.44 27.68 15.58
C GLY A 65 0.71 28.13 14.14
N PRO A 66 0.72 29.44 13.84
CA PRO A 66 1.09 29.96 12.53
C PRO A 66 2.43 29.49 12.00
N LEU A 67 3.45 29.34 12.85
CA LEU A 67 4.75 28.80 12.44
C LEU A 67 4.67 27.30 12.11
N ALA A 68 3.89 26.52 12.86
CA ALA A 68 3.64 25.13 12.56
C ALA A 68 2.84 24.97 11.25
N GLN A 69 1.84 25.83 11.04
CA GLN A 69 1.09 25.88 9.78
C GLN A 69 2.04 26.17 8.61
N ARG A 70 2.93 27.15 8.74
CA ARG A 70 3.89 27.49 7.66
C ARG A 70 4.85 26.31 7.35
N ALA A 71 5.32 25.60 8.39
CA ALA A 71 6.12 24.40 8.20
C ALA A 71 5.34 23.33 7.40
N MET A 72 4.07 23.13 7.72
CA MET A 72 3.19 22.21 6.99
C MET A 72 3.05 22.62 5.51
N GLU A 73 2.81 23.89 5.23
CA GLU A 73 2.69 24.40 3.86
C GLU A 73 3.98 24.16 3.05
N ILE A 74 5.14 24.41 3.66
CA ILE A 74 6.46 24.12 3.06
C ILE A 74 6.60 22.64 2.73
N ALA A 75 6.22 21.75 3.65
CA ALA A 75 6.27 20.32 3.44
C ALA A 75 5.31 19.84 2.33
N ILE A 76 4.11 20.42 2.26
CA ILE A 76 3.13 20.15 1.18
C ILE A 76 3.70 20.59 -0.17
N ALA A 77 4.26 21.80 -0.25
CA ALA A 77 4.87 22.32 -1.48
C ALA A 77 6.08 21.47 -1.92
N GLY A 78 6.83 20.93 -0.95
CA GLY A 78 7.93 20.01 -1.18
C GLY A 78 7.52 18.56 -1.43
N ASN A 79 6.20 18.28 -1.57
CA ASN A 79 5.64 16.93 -1.77
C ASN A 79 6.11 15.90 -0.71
N SER A 80 6.19 16.33 0.54
CA SER A 80 6.65 15.55 1.69
C SER A 80 5.49 15.31 2.69
N PRO A 81 4.58 14.36 2.42
CA PRO A 81 3.35 14.18 3.21
C PRO A 81 3.61 13.81 4.68
N GLU A 82 4.66 13.07 4.97
CA GLU A 82 5.07 12.72 6.36
C GLU A 82 5.46 13.98 7.15
N LEU A 83 6.30 14.83 6.58
CA LEU A 83 6.69 16.11 7.22
C LEU A 83 5.50 17.05 7.37
N ALA A 84 4.60 17.08 6.38
CA ALA A 84 3.36 17.84 6.47
C ALA A 84 2.48 17.35 7.62
N LEU A 85 2.39 16.03 7.80
CA LEU A 85 1.65 15.44 8.92
C LEU A 85 2.27 15.77 10.27
N ASP A 86 3.60 15.72 10.41
CA ASP A 86 4.28 16.08 11.65
C ASP A 86 4.04 17.55 12.03
N ALA A 87 4.10 18.44 11.06
CA ALA A 87 3.80 19.85 11.27
C ALA A 87 2.32 20.10 11.64
N ALA A 88 1.39 19.39 10.97
CA ALA A 88 -0.03 19.48 11.27
C ALA A 88 -0.37 18.94 12.66
N LYS A 89 0.29 17.87 13.12
CA LYS A 89 0.14 17.36 14.50
C LYS A 89 0.61 18.40 15.51
N LEU A 90 1.76 19.02 15.29
CA LEU A 90 2.24 20.11 16.16
C LEU A 90 1.26 21.30 16.15
N TRP A 91 0.73 21.65 14.99
CA TRP A 91 -0.28 22.72 14.90
C TRP A 91 -1.55 22.36 15.67
N ASP A 92 -2.03 21.12 15.59
CA ASP A 92 -3.21 20.66 16.35
C ASP A 92 -2.96 20.65 17.86
N GLU A 93 -1.75 20.34 18.31
CA GLU A 93 -1.37 20.44 19.73
C GLU A 93 -1.40 21.89 20.26
N ILE A 94 -1.04 22.85 19.40
CA ILE A 94 -0.97 24.27 19.76
C ILE A 94 -2.33 24.95 19.58
N ASN A 95 -2.99 24.72 18.47
CA ASN A 95 -4.25 25.33 18.06
C ASN A 95 -5.21 24.30 17.43
N PRO A 96 -5.87 23.45 18.27
CA PRO A 96 -6.72 22.36 17.78
C PRO A 96 -7.91 22.83 16.92
N LYS A 97 -8.36 24.08 17.07
CA LYS A 97 -9.53 24.58 16.35
C LYS A 97 -9.25 24.75 14.85
N ASP A 98 -8.06 25.19 14.49
CA ASP A 98 -7.72 25.59 13.14
C ASP A 98 -7.05 24.43 12.35
N ALA A 99 -6.36 23.51 13.03
CA ALA A 99 -5.57 22.46 12.40
C ALA A 99 -6.37 21.21 12.00
N LYS A 100 -7.54 20.95 12.60
CA LYS A 100 -8.25 19.65 12.49
C LYS A 100 -8.64 19.25 11.07
N GLU A 101 -9.03 20.20 10.24
CA GLU A 101 -9.47 19.90 8.89
C GLU A 101 -8.32 19.33 8.04
N ILE A 102 -7.20 19.98 8.07
CA ILE A 102 -6.02 19.55 7.33
C ILE A 102 -5.39 18.30 7.94
N LEU A 103 -5.39 18.18 9.27
CA LEU A 103 -4.86 17.01 9.98
C LEU A 103 -5.59 15.72 9.55
N THR A 104 -6.92 15.75 9.48
CA THR A 104 -7.71 14.58 9.03
C THR A 104 -7.28 14.14 7.63
N THR A 105 -7.19 15.11 6.70
CA THR A 105 -6.80 14.84 5.32
C THR A 105 -5.37 14.30 5.23
N LEU A 106 -4.43 14.88 5.98
CA LEU A 106 -3.04 14.41 6.00
C LEU A 106 -2.89 13.03 6.62
N LEU A 107 -3.66 12.70 7.67
CA LEU A 107 -3.68 11.36 8.25
C LEU A 107 -4.14 10.32 7.21
N MET A 108 -5.21 10.59 6.47
CA MET A 108 -5.71 9.70 5.42
C MET A 108 -4.71 9.57 4.25
N LEU A 109 -4.09 10.67 3.82
CA LEU A 109 -3.06 10.67 2.77
C LEU A 109 -1.83 9.83 3.16
N ASN A 110 -1.46 9.86 4.44
CA ASN A 110 -0.37 9.06 5.00
C ASN A 110 -0.81 7.66 5.44
N GLN A 111 -1.98 7.17 5.01
CA GLN A 111 -2.50 5.83 5.32
C GLN A 111 -2.70 5.58 6.84
N ARG A 112 -2.78 6.64 7.65
CA ARG A 112 -2.98 6.59 9.11
C ARG A 112 -4.48 6.55 9.43
N TRP A 113 -5.19 5.56 8.86
CA TRP A 113 -6.65 5.47 8.86
C TRP A 113 -7.25 5.47 10.28
N ALA A 114 -6.73 4.67 11.18
CA ALA A 114 -7.22 4.59 12.56
C ALA A 114 -7.09 5.93 13.31
N GLU A 115 -5.98 6.66 13.10
CA GLU A 115 -5.76 7.96 13.72
C GLU A 115 -6.69 9.04 13.15
N SER A 116 -7.13 8.91 11.90
CA SER A 116 -8.04 9.88 11.26
C SER A 116 -9.46 9.88 11.83
N VAL A 117 -9.87 8.80 12.51
CA VAL A 117 -11.26 8.62 13.00
C VAL A 117 -11.68 9.76 13.93
N LYS A 118 -10.94 10.00 14.99
CA LYS A 118 -11.31 11.00 16.01
C LYS A 118 -11.33 12.44 15.47
N PRO A 119 -10.30 12.91 14.73
CA PRO A 119 -10.34 14.24 14.09
C PRO A 119 -11.52 14.39 13.12
N ALA A 120 -11.80 13.39 12.28
CA ALA A 120 -12.92 13.39 11.34
C ALA A 120 -14.29 13.48 12.06
N GLN A 121 -14.48 12.72 13.12
CA GLN A 121 -15.71 12.78 13.94
C GLN A 121 -15.92 14.17 14.54
N VAL A 122 -14.85 14.81 15.04
CA VAL A 122 -14.94 16.18 15.58
C VAL A 122 -15.38 17.16 14.51
N GLN A 123 -14.81 17.09 13.30
CA GLN A 123 -15.22 17.93 12.17
C GLN A 123 -16.70 17.74 11.81
N LEU A 124 -17.14 16.48 11.67
CA LEU A 124 -18.54 16.18 11.34
C LEU A 124 -19.51 16.69 12.40
N ASN A 125 -19.14 16.61 13.67
CA ASN A 125 -19.99 17.06 14.78
C ASN A 125 -20.12 18.60 14.85
N GLN A 126 -19.15 19.34 14.32
CA GLN A 126 -19.22 20.80 14.21
C GLN A 126 -20.19 21.27 13.13
N LEU A 127 -20.47 20.43 12.13
CA LEU A 127 -21.37 20.74 11.04
C LEU A 127 -22.82 20.44 11.44
N LYS A 128 -23.68 21.46 11.39
CA LYS A 128 -25.12 21.30 11.68
C LYS A 128 -25.94 20.89 10.46
N ASN A 129 -25.48 21.27 9.26
CA ASN A 129 -26.17 21.03 8.00
C ASN A 129 -25.76 19.68 7.41
N ILE A 130 -26.76 18.85 7.03
CA ILE A 130 -26.53 17.51 6.47
C ILE A 130 -25.79 17.61 5.13
N ALA A 131 -26.15 18.53 4.24
CA ALA A 131 -25.47 18.71 2.97
C ALA A 131 -23.99 19.08 3.15
N ALA A 132 -23.66 19.87 4.18
CA ALA A 132 -22.26 20.18 4.52
C ALA A 132 -21.51 18.94 5.01
N LYS A 133 -22.15 18.08 5.83
CA LYS A 133 -21.58 16.80 6.23
C LYS A 133 -21.32 15.89 5.04
N GLU A 134 -22.29 15.71 4.16
CA GLU A 134 -22.17 14.90 2.96
C GLU A 134 -21.07 15.41 2.02
N LYS A 135 -20.98 16.74 1.86
CA LYS A 135 -19.89 17.35 1.08
C LYS A 135 -18.51 17.05 1.68
N LEU A 136 -18.35 17.15 3.00
CA LEU A 136 -17.09 16.84 3.67
C LEU A 136 -16.76 15.34 3.53
N ILE A 137 -17.70 14.44 3.77
CA ILE A 137 -17.52 13.01 3.63
C ILE A 137 -17.11 12.64 2.20
N ASN A 138 -17.79 13.23 1.21
CA ASN A 138 -17.47 12.99 -0.21
C ASN A 138 -16.07 13.50 -0.58
N SER A 139 -15.51 14.51 0.11
CA SER A 139 -14.12 14.94 -0.12
C SER A 139 -13.09 13.90 0.31
N TRP A 140 -13.41 12.99 1.21
CA TRP A 140 -12.52 11.90 1.66
C TRP A 140 -12.58 10.64 0.77
N ARG A 141 -13.66 10.44 0.01
CA ARG A 141 -13.84 9.23 -0.84
C ARG A 141 -12.70 8.99 -1.84
N PRO A 142 -12.14 10.01 -2.52
CA PRO A 142 -10.97 9.79 -3.39
C PRO A 142 -9.73 9.30 -2.65
N LEU A 143 -9.62 9.55 -1.34
CA LEU A 143 -8.52 9.06 -0.51
C LEU A 143 -8.72 7.57 -0.19
N LEU A 144 -9.96 7.14 0.11
CA LEU A 144 -10.31 5.73 0.30
C LEU A 144 -9.97 4.89 -0.94
N ALA A 145 -10.32 5.39 -2.14
CA ALA A 145 -10.03 4.70 -3.40
C ALA A 145 -8.52 4.52 -3.69
N ARG A 146 -7.64 5.14 -2.91
CA ARG A 146 -6.18 5.05 -3.00
C ARG A 146 -5.56 4.39 -1.78
N ALA A 147 -6.37 3.83 -0.90
CA ALA A 147 -5.89 3.13 0.27
C ALA A 147 -5.02 1.93 -0.13
N GLN A 148 -3.87 1.79 0.51
CA GLN A 148 -3.02 0.60 0.36
C GLN A 148 -3.63 -0.59 1.13
N ASP A 149 -4.23 -0.31 2.28
CA ASP A 149 -5.04 -1.23 3.06
C ASP A 149 -6.51 -0.79 2.95
N GLU A 150 -7.24 -1.41 2.02
CA GLU A 150 -8.64 -1.13 1.77
C GLU A 150 -9.50 -1.44 3.00
N ASP A 151 -9.25 -2.55 3.67
CA ASP A 151 -10.01 -2.96 4.84
C ASP A 151 -9.85 -1.94 5.98
N ALA A 152 -8.63 -1.51 6.28
CA ALA A 152 -8.38 -0.49 7.29
C ALA A 152 -9.07 0.85 6.96
N SER A 153 -9.07 1.25 5.69
CA SER A 153 -9.70 2.49 5.23
C SER A 153 -11.23 2.43 5.36
N LEU A 154 -11.84 1.33 4.96
CA LEU A 154 -13.29 1.10 5.07
C LEU A 154 -13.74 1.01 6.52
N ILE A 155 -12.99 0.32 7.39
CA ILE A 155 -13.26 0.26 8.83
C ILE A 155 -13.17 1.65 9.47
N ALA A 156 -12.17 2.46 9.10
CA ALA A 156 -12.06 3.83 9.59
C ALA A 156 -13.26 4.68 9.14
N PHE A 157 -13.67 4.58 7.87
CA PHE A 157 -14.84 5.28 7.33
C PHE A 157 -16.13 4.89 8.07
N TYR A 158 -16.34 3.60 8.31
CA TYR A 158 -17.44 3.12 9.14
C TYR A 158 -17.39 3.73 10.54
N ASN A 159 -16.25 3.69 11.22
CA ASN A 159 -16.09 4.23 12.57
C ASN A 159 -16.34 5.73 12.62
N ILE A 160 -15.91 6.48 11.60
CA ILE A 160 -16.17 7.93 11.52
C ILE A 160 -17.66 8.23 11.49
N LEU A 161 -18.46 7.44 10.76
CA LEU A 161 -19.85 7.77 10.45
C LEU A 161 -20.88 7.14 11.38
N GLN A 162 -20.51 6.23 12.28
CA GLN A 162 -21.47 5.49 13.13
C GLN A 162 -22.52 6.39 13.80
N ALA A 163 -22.09 7.51 14.36
CA ALA A 163 -23.00 8.43 15.09
C ALA A 163 -23.90 9.27 14.18
N SER A 164 -23.53 9.45 12.90
CA SER A 164 -24.21 10.37 11.99
C SER A 164 -24.91 9.69 10.81
N ILE A 165 -24.72 8.38 10.61
CA ILE A 165 -25.19 7.66 9.43
C ILE A 165 -26.71 7.74 9.20
N LEU A 166 -27.48 7.81 10.28
CA LEU A 166 -28.94 7.92 10.19
C LEU A 166 -29.40 9.24 9.55
N GLN A 167 -28.60 10.29 9.63
CA GLN A 167 -28.89 11.61 9.06
C GLN A 167 -28.50 11.68 7.57
N ILE A 168 -27.54 10.86 7.13
CA ILE A 168 -27.00 10.87 5.77
C ILE A 168 -28.03 10.32 4.77
N ASN A 169 -28.16 10.97 3.62
CA ASN A 169 -29.10 10.58 2.55
C ASN A 169 -28.40 10.17 1.25
N ASP A 170 -27.15 10.55 1.06
CA ASP A 170 -26.32 10.18 -0.07
C ASP A 170 -26.13 8.65 -0.12
N LEU A 171 -26.58 8.02 -1.21
CA LEU A 171 -26.60 6.56 -1.33
C LEU A 171 -25.18 5.98 -1.45
N ASP A 172 -24.26 6.71 -2.05
CA ASP A 172 -22.87 6.28 -2.20
C ASP A 172 -22.13 6.29 -0.85
N ILE A 173 -22.41 7.27 0.00
CA ILE A 173 -21.89 7.31 1.37
C ILE A 173 -22.46 6.13 2.16
N LEU A 174 -23.78 5.90 2.07
CA LEU A 174 -24.42 4.78 2.74
C LEU A 174 -23.85 3.43 2.26
N TYR A 175 -23.59 3.27 0.96
CA TYR A 175 -22.99 2.07 0.41
C TYR A 175 -21.57 1.85 0.93
N THR A 176 -20.70 2.87 0.87
CA THR A 176 -19.34 2.79 1.40
C THR A 176 -19.32 2.47 2.90
N PHE A 177 -20.24 3.08 3.67
CA PHE A 177 -20.40 2.77 5.08
C PHE A 177 -20.79 1.30 5.31
N SER A 178 -21.68 0.75 4.49
CA SER A 178 -22.10 -0.64 4.62
C SER A 178 -20.95 -1.64 4.36
N LEU A 179 -20.08 -1.35 3.39
CA LEU A 179 -18.85 -2.13 3.16
C LEU A 179 -17.92 -2.07 4.37
N GLY A 180 -17.73 -0.88 4.94
CA GLY A 180 -16.90 -0.72 6.15
C GLY A 180 -17.50 -1.41 7.37
N ALA A 181 -18.84 -1.43 7.52
CA ALA A 181 -19.53 -2.16 8.57
C ALA A 181 -19.33 -3.68 8.44
N GLU A 182 -19.34 -4.20 7.20
CA GLU A 182 -19.05 -5.60 6.91
C GLU A 182 -17.60 -5.96 7.30
N LYS A 183 -16.62 -5.17 6.88
CA LYS A 183 -15.21 -5.34 7.25
C LYS A 183 -14.98 -5.26 8.77
N ALA A 184 -15.72 -4.40 9.45
CA ALA A 184 -15.75 -4.31 10.91
C ALA A 184 -16.56 -5.45 11.59
N LYS A 185 -17.12 -6.39 10.81
CA LYS A 185 -17.99 -7.49 11.27
C LYS A 185 -19.27 -7.03 11.98
N ASN A 186 -19.68 -5.77 11.76
CA ASN A 186 -20.96 -5.25 12.24
C ASN A 186 -22.04 -5.46 11.18
N PHE A 187 -22.47 -6.72 11.03
CA PHE A 187 -23.43 -7.13 10.02
C PHE A 187 -24.84 -6.53 10.21
N ASP A 188 -25.20 -6.16 11.43
CA ASP A 188 -26.47 -5.49 11.71
C ASP A 188 -26.48 -4.07 11.13
N ALA A 189 -25.42 -3.31 11.34
CA ALA A 189 -25.27 -1.98 10.76
C ALA A 189 -25.21 -2.02 9.23
N MET A 190 -24.49 -2.99 8.67
CA MET A 190 -24.42 -3.24 7.24
C MET A 190 -25.81 -3.52 6.66
N GLU A 191 -26.53 -4.52 7.19
CA GLU A 191 -27.84 -4.91 6.71
C GLU A 191 -28.87 -3.76 6.78
N LYS A 192 -28.95 -3.07 7.91
CA LYS A 192 -29.85 -1.91 8.08
C LYS A 192 -29.58 -0.84 7.03
N THR A 193 -28.31 -0.58 6.76
CA THR A 193 -27.91 0.45 5.80
C THR A 193 -28.23 0.04 4.36
N LEU A 194 -27.89 -1.20 3.96
CA LEU A 194 -28.21 -1.71 2.63
C LEU A 194 -29.71 -1.79 2.38
N ARG A 195 -30.51 -2.22 3.37
CA ARG A 195 -31.96 -2.20 3.26
C ARG A 195 -32.53 -0.79 3.10
N ARG A 196 -31.94 0.20 3.76
CA ARG A 196 -32.31 1.61 3.56
C ARG A 196 -31.99 2.10 2.16
N ILE A 197 -30.87 1.67 1.56
CA ILE A 197 -30.54 1.97 0.15
C ILE A 197 -31.60 1.33 -0.76
N ILE A 198 -31.88 0.03 -0.59
CA ILE A 198 -32.85 -0.71 -1.40
C ILE A 198 -34.26 -0.13 -1.26
N GLN A 199 -34.63 0.37 -0.08
CA GLN A 199 -35.93 1.05 0.11
C GLN A 199 -36.01 2.35 -0.69
N LYS A 200 -34.93 3.13 -0.75
CA LYS A 200 -34.87 4.40 -1.52
C LYS A 200 -34.71 4.16 -3.02
N LYS A 201 -33.97 3.15 -3.40
CA LYS A 201 -33.67 2.78 -4.79
C LYS A 201 -33.77 1.26 -4.97
N PRO A 202 -34.99 0.74 -5.22
CA PRO A 202 -35.24 -0.72 -5.27
C PRO A 202 -34.48 -1.47 -6.39
N ASP A 203 -33.95 -0.75 -7.36
CA ASP A 203 -33.15 -1.24 -8.49
C ASP A 203 -31.65 -0.98 -8.34
N ASP A 204 -31.18 -0.69 -7.13
CA ASP A 204 -29.76 -0.55 -6.87
C ASP A 204 -29.08 -1.93 -6.85
N LYS A 205 -28.51 -2.30 -8.01
CA LYS A 205 -27.86 -3.60 -8.18
C LYS A 205 -26.72 -3.87 -7.19
N ASN A 206 -25.99 -2.84 -6.80
CA ASN A 206 -24.85 -2.97 -5.90
C ASN A 206 -25.31 -3.26 -4.47
N ALA A 207 -26.33 -2.56 -3.98
CA ALA A 207 -26.90 -2.81 -2.66
C ALA A 207 -27.59 -4.17 -2.58
N LEU A 208 -28.33 -4.57 -3.65
CA LEU A 208 -28.93 -5.90 -3.74
C LEU A 208 -27.87 -7.00 -3.71
N ASN A 209 -26.78 -6.82 -4.49
CA ASN A 209 -25.68 -7.77 -4.54
C ASN A 209 -24.95 -7.86 -3.19
N ALA A 210 -24.56 -6.75 -2.60
CA ALA A 210 -23.84 -6.74 -1.33
C ALA A 210 -24.62 -7.41 -0.20
N LEU A 211 -25.94 -7.13 -0.09
CA LEU A 211 -26.78 -7.75 0.92
C LEU A 211 -26.97 -9.25 0.67
N GLY A 212 -27.24 -9.63 -0.58
CA GLY A 212 -27.43 -11.03 -0.95
C GLY A 212 -26.15 -11.85 -0.78
N TYR A 213 -25.00 -11.32 -1.20
CA TYR A 213 -23.71 -11.98 -1.02
C TYR A 213 -23.38 -12.18 0.46
N SER A 214 -23.53 -11.14 1.29
CA SER A 214 -23.28 -11.25 2.72
C SER A 214 -24.15 -12.31 3.40
N PHE A 215 -25.41 -12.49 2.98
CA PHE A 215 -26.23 -13.58 3.49
C PHE A 215 -25.75 -14.94 3.01
N ALA A 216 -25.37 -15.05 1.73
CA ALA A 216 -24.87 -16.29 1.15
C ALA A 216 -23.56 -16.72 1.81
N ASP A 217 -22.61 -15.82 1.96
CA ASP A 217 -21.32 -16.10 2.55
C ASP A 217 -21.45 -16.58 4.00
N ARG A 218 -22.30 -15.94 4.78
CA ARG A 218 -22.61 -16.36 6.16
C ARG A 218 -23.53 -17.57 6.28
N GLY A 219 -24.10 -18.06 5.20
CA GLY A 219 -25.00 -19.19 5.19
C GLY A 219 -26.35 -18.94 5.86
N ILE A 220 -26.81 -17.69 5.88
CA ILE A 220 -28.07 -17.29 6.52
C ILE A 220 -29.07 -16.76 5.49
N ARG A 221 -30.36 -16.95 5.71
CA ARG A 221 -31.44 -16.45 4.84
C ARG A 221 -31.18 -16.71 3.35
N LEU A 222 -30.67 -17.89 3.02
CA LEU A 222 -30.27 -18.26 1.67
C LEU A 222 -31.37 -18.07 0.60
N PRO A 223 -32.66 -18.35 0.86
CA PRO A 223 -33.71 -18.04 -0.11
C PRO A 223 -33.84 -16.55 -0.42
N GLU A 224 -33.69 -15.68 0.61
CA GLU A 224 -33.68 -14.23 0.42
C GLU A 224 -32.43 -13.79 -0.34
N ALA A 225 -31.24 -14.35 -0.01
CA ALA A 225 -29.99 -14.09 -0.71
C ALA A 225 -30.13 -14.35 -2.22
N VAL A 226 -30.64 -15.53 -2.60
CA VAL A 226 -30.89 -15.89 -4.01
C VAL A 226 -31.87 -14.92 -4.67
N SER A 227 -32.91 -14.50 -3.97
CA SER A 227 -33.92 -13.54 -4.52
C SER A 227 -33.26 -12.16 -4.80
N LEU A 228 -32.49 -11.64 -3.86
CA LEU A 228 -31.77 -10.36 -4.01
C LEU A 228 -30.76 -10.41 -5.15
N LEU A 229 -29.95 -11.47 -5.22
CA LEU A 229 -28.92 -11.65 -6.22
C LEU A 229 -29.49 -11.92 -7.61
N LYS A 230 -30.59 -12.65 -7.70
CA LYS A 230 -31.33 -12.84 -8.97
C LYS A 230 -31.82 -11.50 -9.50
N LYS A 231 -32.37 -10.64 -8.64
CA LYS A 231 -32.78 -9.29 -9.03
C LYS A 231 -31.58 -8.43 -9.46
N ALA A 232 -30.46 -8.48 -8.72
CA ALA A 232 -29.23 -7.77 -9.10
C ALA A 232 -28.71 -8.24 -10.47
N HIS A 233 -28.72 -9.56 -10.73
CA HIS A 233 -28.28 -10.11 -12.01
C HIS A 233 -29.23 -9.74 -13.17
N GLN A 234 -30.53 -9.67 -12.94
CA GLN A 234 -31.48 -9.17 -13.95
C GLN A 234 -31.21 -7.71 -14.34
N LEU A 235 -30.78 -6.87 -13.39
CA LEU A 235 -30.41 -5.47 -13.62
C LEU A 235 -29.05 -5.32 -14.32
N ALA A 236 -28.16 -6.30 -14.18
CA ALA A 236 -26.84 -6.30 -14.77
C ALA A 236 -26.41 -7.71 -15.23
N PRO A 237 -26.99 -8.24 -16.32
CA PRO A 237 -26.79 -9.63 -16.75
C PRO A 237 -25.36 -9.94 -17.23
N ASN A 238 -24.57 -8.92 -17.57
CA ASN A 238 -23.19 -9.04 -18.02
C ASN A 238 -22.16 -8.77 -16.92
N ASP A 239 -22.61 -8.57 -15.68
CA ASP A 239 -21.74 -8.37 -14.54
C ASP A 239 -21.39 -9.72 -13.91
N MET A 240 -20.15 -10.17 -14.17
CA MET A 240 -19.69 -11.50 -13.75
C MET A 240 -19.48 -11.59 -12.23
N TYR A 241 -19.26 -10.50 -11.55
CA TYR A 241 -19.21 -10.49 -10.09
C TYR A 241 -20.57 -10.72 -9.46
N ILE A 242 -21.62 -10.15 -10.06
CA ILE A 242 -23.00 -10.41 -9.62
C ILE A 242 -23.41 -11.85 -9.96
N LEU A 243 -22.98 -12.38 -11.10
CA LEU A 243 -23.23 -13.77 -11.48
C LEU A 243 -22.52 -14.74 -10.51
N ASP A 244 -21.28 -14.46 -10.13
CA ASP A 244 -20.54 -15.22 -9.13
C ASP A 244 -21.26 -15.23 -7.78
N SER A 245 -21.68 -14.05 -7.29
CA SER A 245 -22.46 -13.93 -6.05
C SER A 245 -23.74 -14.75 -6.07
N LEU A 246 -24.49 -14.72 -7.20
CA LEU A 246 -25.71 -15.50 -7.38
C LEU A 246 -25.41 -17.01 -7.38
N ALA A 247 -24.38 -17.40 -8.08
CA ALA A 247 -23.95 -18.79 -8.14
C ALA A 247 -23.48 -19.29 -6.76
N TRP A 248 -22.74 -18.47 -6.02
CA TRP A 248 -22.35 -18.76 -4.65
C TRP A 248 -23.58 -18.97 -3.75
N ALA A 249 -24.58 -18.10 -3.83
CA ALA A 249 -25.82 -18.26 -3.07
C ALA A 249 -26.59 -19.54 -3.46
N ASN A 250 -26.63 -19.88 -4.76
CA ASN A 250 -27.21 -21.14 -5.22
C ASN A 250 -26.45 -22.35 -4.67
N PHE A 251 -25.12 -22.32 -4.68
CA PHE A 251 -24.29 -23.36 -4.09
C PHE A 251 -24.60 -23.54 -2.60
N ARG A 252 -24.62 -22.44 -1.84
CA ARG A 252 -24.91 -22.46 -0.40
C ARG A 252 -26.35 -22.95 -0.10
N LEU A 253 -27.26 -22.74 -1.02
CA LEU A 253 -28.65 -23.24 -0.92
C LEU A 253 -28.81 -24.74 -1.31
N GLY A 254 -27.74 -25.36 -1.88
CA GLY A 254 -27.73 -26.76 -2.30
C GLY A 254 -27.98 -26.98 -3.80
N ASN A 255 -28.15 -25.92 -4.58
CA ASN A 255 -28.34 -25.98 -6.04
C ASN A 255 -26.96 -26.12 -6.76
N THR A 256 -26.19 -27.14 -6.39
CA THR A 256 -24.76 -27.26 -6.77
C THR A 256 -24.57 -27.31 -8.29
N SER A 257 -25.36 -28.05 -9.04
CA SER A 257 -25.22 -28.16 -10.51
C SER A 257 -25.41 -26.81 -11.20
N LEU A 258 -26.47 -26.07 -10.81
CA LEU A 258 -26.72 -24.71 -11.33
C LEU A 258 -25.58 -23.75 -10.96
N ALA A 259 -25.08 -23.85 -9.74
CA ALA A 259 -23.96 -23.01 -9.29
C ALA A 259 -22.69 -23.26 -10.11
N ILE A 260 -22.34 -24.52 -10.39
CA ILE A 260 -21.19 -24.87 -11.21
C ILE A 260 -21.34 -24.31 -12.64
N GLU A 261 -22.52 -24.41 -13.26
CA GLU A 261 -22.80 -23.83 -14.57
C GLU A 261 -22.56 -22.32 -14.57
N GLN A 262 -23.13 -21.61 -13.60
CA GLN A 262 -23.02 -20.16 -13.47
C GLN A 262 -21.58 -19.71 -13.18
N LEU A 263 -20.87 -20.42 -12.27
CA LEU A 263 -19.48 -20.12 -11.91
C LEU A 263 -18.51 -20.39 -13.08
N ASN A 264 -18.72 -21.47 -13.85
CA ASN A 264 -17.96 -21.72 -15.08
C ASN A 264 -18.11 -20.54 -16.04
N LYS A 265 -19.36 -20.13 -16.33
CA LYS A 265 -19.62 -18.97 -17.19
C LYS A 265 -18.93 -17.70 -16.68
N ALA A 266 -19.00 -17.44 -15.37
CA ALA A 266 -18.36 -16.27 -14.76
C ALA A 266 -16.84 -16.35 -14.90
N PHE A 267 -16.23 -17.49 -14.58
CA PHE A 267 -14.78 -17.68 -14.60
C PHE A 267 -14.18 -17.72 -16.01
N GLU A 268 -14.90 -18.27 -16.99
CA GLU A 268 -14.49 -18.25 -18.39
C GLU A 268 -14.52 -16.83 -18.98
N THR A 269 -15.55 -16.06 -18.63
CA THR A 269 -15.72 -14.68 -19.12
C THR A 269 -14.80 -13.72 -18.42
N LYS A 270 -14.62 -13.89 -17.12
CA LYS A 270 -13.77 -13.04 -16.26
C LYS A 270 -12.99 -13.90 -15.28
N PRO A 271 -11.77 -14.37 -15.67
CA PRO A 271 -10.93 -15.15 -14.79
C PRO A 271 -10.42 -14.31 -13.61
N GLU A 272 -10.94 -14.55 -12.42
CA GLU A 272 -10.57 -13.91 -11.15
C GLU A 272 -10.35 -14.99 -10.09
N ALA A 273 -9.38 -14.77 -9.19
CA ALA A 273 -9.04 -15.78 -8.18
C ALA A 273 -10.19 -16.10 -7.22
N GLU A 274 -11.02 -15.13 -6.88
CA GLU A 274 -12.19 -15.31 -6.02
C GLU A 274 -13.26 -16.16 -6.70
N ILE A 275 -13.60 -15.88 -7.97
CA ILE A 275 -14.54 -16.68 -8.75
C ILE A 275 -14.01 -18.13 -8.89
N GLY A 276 -12.70 -18.27 -9.10
CA GLY A 276 -12.05 -19.59 -9.13
C GLY A 276 -12.08 -20.32 -7.79
N ALA A 277 -12.04 -19.60 -6.66
CA ALA A 277 -12.21 -20.18 -5.34
C ALA A 277 -13.61 -20.78 -5.16
N HIS A 278 -14.65 -20.03 -5.51
CA HIS A 278 -16.04 -20.48 -5.44
C HIS A 278 -16.32 -21.66 -6.40
N LEU A 279 -15.84 -21.58 -7.65
CA LEU A 279 -16.00 -22.67 -8.62
C LEU A 279 -15.29 -23.95 -8.14
N GLY A 280 -14.07 -23.84 -7.68
CA GLY A 280 -13.33 -24.99 -7.17
C GLY A 280 -13.99 -25.61 -5.94
N GLU A 281 -14.57 -24.81 -5.04
CA GLU A 281 -15.34 -25.32 -3.90
C GLU A 281 -16.61 -26.05 -4.34
N ALA A 282 -17.36 -25.51 -5.29
CA ALA A 282 -18.55 -26.15 -5.83
C ALA A 282 -18.24 -27.49 -6.52
N LEU A 283 -17.16 -27.52 -7.34
CA LEU A 283 -16.66 -28.76 -7.97
C LEU A 283 -16.20 -29.78 -6.92
N TRP A 284 -15.46 -29.33 -5.92
CA TRP A 284 -15.00 -30.18 -4.83
C TRP A 284 -16.17 -30.82 -4.08
N SER A 285 -17.21 -30.06 -3.78
CA SER A 285 -18.43 -30.54 -3.11
C SER A 285 -19.21 -31.51 -4.01
N ASN A 286 -19.13 -31.32 -5.32
CA ASN A 286 -19.72 -32.21 -6.32
C ASN A 286 -18.85 -33.45 -6.63
N GLN A 287 -17.81 -33.72 -5.81
CA GLN A 287 -16.87 -34.85 -5.94
C GLN A 287 -15.94 -34.77 -7.15
N ASP A 288 -15.95 -33.71 -7.94
CA ASP A 288 -14.97 -33.47 -8.99
C ASP A 288 -13.67 -32.84 -8.45
N ARG A 289 -12.90 -33.70 -7.78
CA ARG A 289 -11.61 -33.33 -7.17
C ARG A 289 -10.59 -32.85 -8.20
N LYS A 290 -10.62 -33.47 -9.39
CA LYS A 290 -9.67 -33.13 -10.46
C LYS A 290 -10.01 -31.78 -11.07
N GLY A 291 -11.29 -31.52 -11.35
CA GLY A 291 -11.74 -30.22 -11.83
C GLY A 291 -11.46 -29.10 -10.81
N ALA A 292 -11.75 -29.35 -9.53
CA ALA A 292 -11.44 -28.38 -8.47
C ALA A 292 -9.95 -28.03 -8.42
N ASP A 293 -9.03 -29.01 -8.47
CA ASP A 293 -7.58 -28.74 -8.48
C ASP A 293 -7.17 -27.92 -9.69
N GLN A 294 -7.67 -28.24 -10.89
CA GLN A 294 -7.36 -27.47 -12.10
C GLN A 294 -7.79 -26.00 -11.99
N ILE A 295 -8.99 -25.76 -11.51
CA ILE A 295 -9.52 -24.39 -11.31
C ILE A 295 -8.72 -23.65 -10.26
N TRP A 296 -8.44 -24.26 -9.11
CA TRP A 296 -7.65 -23.61 -8.06
C TRP A 296 -6.22 -23.31 -8.51
N ARG A 297 -5.56 -24.18 -9.30
CA ARG A 297 -4.25 -23.87 -9.89
C ARG A 297 -4.31 -22.65 -10.81
N LYS A 298 -5.36 -22.56 -11.61
CA LYS A 298 -5.57 -21.40 -12.49
C LYS A 298 -5.83 -20.13 -11.66
N ALA A 299 -6.65 -20.23 -10.61
CA ALA A 299 -6.90 -19.12 -9.68
C ALA A 299 -5.63 -18.65 -8.94
N GLU A 300 -4.80 -19.61 -8.47
CA GLU A 300 -3.48 -19.30 -7.88
C GLU A 300 -2.54 -18.56 -8.85
N SER A 301 -2.58 -18.91 -10.14
CA SER A 301 -1.79 -18.21 -11.15
C SER A 301 -2.25 -16.77 -11.41
N LEU A 302 -3.52 -16.45 -11.13
CA LEU A 302 -4.09 -15.10 -11.25
C LEU A 302 -3.76 -14.24 -10.02
N ASP A 303 -4.02 -14.76 -8.83
CA ASP A 303 -3.68 -14.13 -7.55
C ASP A 303 -3.49 -15.18 -6.45
N ALA A 304 -2.25 -15.61 -6.22
CA ALA A 304 -1.89 -16.55 -5.17
C ALA A 304 -2.14 -16.01 -3.75
N ASN A 305 -2.33 -14.70 -3.61
CA ASN A 305 -2.59 -14.05 -2.32
C ASN A 305 -4.07 -13.82 -2.02
N ASN A 306 -4.96 -14.16 -2.95
CA ASN A 306 -6.39 -14.03 -2.72
C ASN A 306 -6.82 -14.76 -1.45
N LYS A 307 -7.49 -14.02 -0.56
CA LYS A 307 -7.86 -14.53 0.76
C LYS A 307 -8.90 -15.64 0.66
N THR A 308 -9.95 -15.45 -0.15
CA THR A 308 -11.03 -16.42 -0.34
C THR A 308 -10.48 -17.75 -0.86
N LEU A 309 -9.56 -17.69 -1.84
CA LEU A 309 -8.92 -18.87 -2.39
C LEU A 309 -8.09 -19.63 -1.32
N LYS A 310 -7.25 -18.91 -0.58
CA LYS A 310 -6.42 -19.50 0.48
C LYS A 310 -7.25 -20.15 1.58
N ASP A 311 -8.26 -19.44 2.08
CA ASP A 311 -9.12 -19.92 3.17
C ASP A 311 -9.93 -21.16 2.71
N THR A 312 -10.43 -21.15 1.46
CA THR A 312 -11.15 -22.29 0.86
C THR A 312 -10.27 -23.52 0.73
N MET A 313 -9.06 -23.35 0.18
CA MET A 313 -8.13 -24.46 0.00
C MET A 313 -7.64 -25.02 1.34
N ALA A 314 -7.31 -24.15 2.31
CA ALA A 314 -6.88 -24.59 3.63
C ALA A 314 -7.97 -25.39 4.37
N ARG A 315 -9.24 -25.03 4.16
CA ARG A 315 -10.39 -25.72 4.77
C ARG A 315 -10.72 -27.05 4.11
N LEU A 316 -10.68 -27.11 2.78
CA LEU A 316 -11.18 -28.27 2.03
C LEU A 316 -10.08 -29.29 1.71
N TRP A 317 -8.85 -28.84 1.56
CA TRP A 317 -7.72 -29.67 1.21
C TRP A 317 -6.43 -29.25 1.96
N PRO A 318 -6.41 -29.38 3.29
CA PRO A 318 -5.28 -28.93 4.12
C PRO A 318 -3.95 -29.61 3.75
N ASP A 319 -4.01 -30.86 3.30
CA ASP A 319 -2.82 -31.64 2.87
C ASP A 319 -2.43 -31.37 1.43
N ARG A 320 -3.20 -30.54 0.69
CA ARG A 320 -2.77 -30.08 -0.59
C ARG A 320 -1.49 -29.29 -0.37
N VAL A 321 -0.37 -29.93 -0.70
CA VAL A 321 0.83 -29.13 -0.92
C VAL A 321 0.40 -28.05 -1.92
N PRO A 322 0.35 -26.78 -1.53
CA PRO A 322 0.04 -25.75 -2.49
C PRO A 322 0.96 -26.06 -3.67
N ASN A 323 0.45 -26.07 -4.87
CA ASN A 323 1.27 -25.71 -6.00
C ASN A 323 1.46 -24.17 -5.86
N LEU A 324 2.01 -23.83 -4.74
CA LEU A 324 3.19 -23.06 -4.87
C LEU A 324 3.95 -23.87 -5.92
N SER A 325 3.79 -23.52 -7.22
CA SER A 325 4.96 -23.59 -8.02
C SER A 325 5.98 -23.14 -7.02
N LYS A 326 6.81 -24.07 -6.50
CA LYS A 326 8.10 -23.63 -6.03
C LYS A 326 8.54 -22.77 -7.18
N LYS A 327 8.29 -21.47 -7.15
CA LYS A 327 9.22 -20.56 -7.75
C LYS A 327 10.45 -21.07 -7.04
N SER A 328 11.19 -21.87 -7.77
CA SER A 328 12.53 -22.27 -7.35
C SER A 328 13.09 -21.00 -6.79
N PRO A 329 13.57 -20.96 -5.54
CA PRO A 329 13.89 -19.73 -4.89
C PRO A 329 14.54 -18.87 -5.95
N GLN A 330 13.98 -17.66 -6.22
CA GLN A 330 14.57 -16.83 -7.26
C GLN A 330 16.02 -16.70 -6.86
N LEU A 331 16.89 -17.22 -7.67
CA LEU A 331 18.31 -17.31 -7.37
C LEU A 331 19.06 -16.38 -8.32
N TRP A 332 19.89 -15.56 -7.76
CA TRP A 332 20.84 -14.74 -8.52
C TRP A 332 22.23 -15.04 -8.02
N ASP A 333 23.06 -15.56 -8.89
CA ASP A 333 24.48 -15.76 -8.65
C ASP A 333 25.29 -14.74 -9.42
N GLY A 334 26.33 -14.21 -8.80
CA GLY A 334 27.16 -13.23 -9.45
C GLY A 334 28.38 -12.81 -8.65
N ARG A 335 29.14 -11.93 -9.30
CA ARG A 335 30.30 -11.28 -8.70
C ARG A 335 30.06 -9.80 -8.57
N PHE A 336 30.56 -9.23 -7.49
CA PHE A 336 30.46 -7.80 -7.25
C PHE A 336 31.84 -7.18 -7.00
N ALA A 337 31.93 -5.89 -7.31
CA ALA A 337 33.01 -5.02 -6.91
C ALA A 337 32.44 -3.70 -6.36
N VAL A 338 32.89 -3.32 -5.17
CA VAL A 338 32.56 -2.04 -4.53
C VAL A 338 33.78 -1.13 -4.62
N LYS A 339 33.57 0.08 -5.14
CA LYS A 339 34.57 1.14 -5.17
C LYS A 339 34.04 2.35 -4.42
N VAL A 340 34.85 2.90 -3.53
CA VAL A 340 34.55 4.13 -2.80
C VAL A 340 35.51 5.20 -3.24
N SER A 341 35.02 6.32 -3.74
CA SER A 341 35.85 7.50 -4.14
C SER A 341 35.64 8.60 -3.11
N GLY A 342 36.73 9.28 -2.68
CA GLY A 342 36.68 10.36 -1.68
C GLY A 342 37.53 10.04 -0.45
N LYS A 343 37.12 10.57 0.71
CA LYS A 343 37.91 10.45 1.97
C LYS A 343 38.03 8.99 2.45
N ASP A 344 37.09 8.12 2.09
CA ASP A 344 37.04 6.71 2.51
C ASP A 344 37.47 5.72 1.41
N SER A 345 38.37 6.16 0.52
CA SER A 345 38.82 5.38 -0.66
C SER A 345 39.48 4.03 -0.34
N LYS A 346 39.71 3.69 0.92
CA LYS A 346 40.27 2.41 1.38
C LYS A 346 39.24 1.32 1.65
N ASN A 347 37.95 1.63 1.62
CA ASN A 347 36.87 0.72 2.03
C ASN A 347 36.17 0.02 0.86
N GLY A 348 36.84 -0.20 -0.28
CA GLY A 348 36.35 -0.97 -1.39
C GLY A 348 36.68 -2.46 -1.25
N GLY A 349 35.98 -3.29 -2.02
CA GLY A 349 36.18 -4.75 -2.02
C GLY A 349 35.51 -5.45 -3.19
N SER A 350 35.79 -6.74 -3.35
CA SER A 350 35.12 -7.58 -4.35
C SER A 350 34.85 -8.97 -3.78
N GLY A 351 33.90 -9.66 -4.37
CA GLY A 351 33.53 -11.00 -3.96
C GLY A 351 32.51 -11.63 -4.92
N ALA A 352 32.05 -12.80 -4.55
CA ALA A 352 30.92 -13.46 -5.17
C ALA A 352 29.74 -13.44 -4.20
N PHE A 353 28.53 -13.57 -4.73
CA PHE A 353 27.33 -13.67 -3.91
C PHE A 353 26.32 -14.63 -4.56
N THR A 354 25.51 -15.20 -3.70
CA THR A 354 24.25 -15.84 -4.07
C THR A 354 23.13 -15.15 -3.32
N LEU A 355 22.15 -14.59 -4.02
CA LEU A 355 20.91 -14.09 -3.41
C LEU A 355 19.80 -15.07 -3.73
N SER A 356 19.14 -15.60 -2.71
CA SER A 356 17.91 -16.36 -2.84
C SER A 356 16.74 -15.60 -2.26
N HIS A 357 15.62 -15.57 -2.98
CA HIS A 357 14.35 -15.00 -2.53
C HIS A 357 13.28 -16.09 -2.49
N GLU A 358 12.77 -16.39 -1.30
CA GLU A 358 11.70 -17.37 -1.10
C GLU A 358 10.65 -16.80 -0.14
N ALA A 359 9.39 -16.82 -0.57
CA ALA A 359 8.25 -16.24 0.14
C ALA A 359 8.42 -14.73 0.43
N GLN A 360 8.91 -14.35 1.59
CA GLN A 360 9.19 -12.96 1.99
C GLN A 360 10.56 -12.86 2.67
N THR A 361 11.44 -13.80 2.39
CA THR A 361 12.78 -13.88 2.97
C THR A 361 13.82 -13.80 1.87
N ASP A 362 14.73 -12.85 2.00
CA ASP A 362 15.94 -12.75 1.20
C ASP A 362 17.11 -13.35 1.98
N ILE A 363 17.87 -14.24 1.36
CA ILE A 363 19.11 -14.76 1.91
C ILE A 363 20.25 -14.39 0.96
N LEU A 364 21.17 -13.58 1.43
CA LEU A 364 22.35 -13.15 0.70
C LEU A 364 23.59 -13.83 1.30
N ASP A 365 24.16 -14.76 0.59
CA ASP A 365 25.42 -15.42 0.92
C ASP A 365 26.56 -14.68 0.20
N ILE A 366 27.52 -14.15 0.96
CA ILE A 366 28.69 -13.41 0.45
C ILE A 366 29.93 -14.29 0.61
N ARG A 367 30.69 -14.41 -0.48
CA ARG A 367 31.90 -15.21 -0.57
C ARG A 367 33.10 -14.34 -0.98
N SER A 368 34.26 -14.70 -0.52
CA SER A 368 35.52 -14.10 -0.98
C SER A 368 35.74 -14.39 -2.49
N PRO A 369 36.61 -13.62 -3.17
CA PRO A 369 36.93 -13.90 -4.59
C PRO A 369 37.47 -15.31 -4.84
N MET A 370 38.00 -15.99 -3.83
CA MET A 370 38.49 -17.37 -3.86
C MET A 370 37.43 -18.40 -3.42
N GLY A 371 36.18 -18.00 -3.17
CA GLY A 371 35.06 -18.90 -2.87
C GLY A 371 34.83 -19.21 -1.39
N GLY A 372 35.67 -18.74 -0.48
CA GLY A 372 35.47 -18.93 0.98
C GLY A 372 34.26 -18.13 1.47
N ALA A 373 33.42 -18.73 2.33
CA ALA A 373 32.29 -18.01 2.97
C ALA A 373 32.83 -16.82 3.78
N MET A 374 32.18 -15.66 3.63
CA MET A 374 32.50 -14.44 4.39
C MET A 374 31.34 -14.06 5.32
N ALA A 375 30.14 -13.93 4.80
CA ALA A 375 28.96 -13.57 5.59
C ALA A 375 27.68 -14.10 4.95
N LYS A 376 26.70 -14.38 5.80
CA LYS A 376 25.33 -14.71 5.39
C LYS A 376 24.36 -13.70 6.00
N ILE A 377 23.49 -13.12 5.17
CA ILE A 377 22.51 -12.16 5.62
C ILE A 377 21.14 -12.70 5.31
N THR A 378 20.30 -12.82 6.34
CA THR A 378 18.90 -13.20 6.21
C THR A 378 18.03 -11.99 6.51
N ILE A 379 17.14 -11.63 5.59
CA ILE A 379 16.25 -10.46 5.68
C ILE A 379 14.81 -10.95 5.54
N ASN A 380 13.96 -10.58 6.49
CA ASN A 380 12.53 -10.89 6.46
C ASN A 380 11.71 -9.76 7.11
N ALA A 381 10.40 -9.97 7.27
CA ALA A 381 9.49 -8.96 7.84
C ALA A 381 9.82 -8.58 9.30
N SER A 382 10.52 -9.43 10.05
CA SER A 382 10.90 -9.16 11.46
C SER A 382 12.22 -8.42 11.61
N GLY A 383 13.03 -8.32 10.54
CA GLY A 383 14.33 -7.63 10.54
C GLY A 383 15.38 -8.34 9.72
N ALA A 384 16.64 -8.11 10.06
CA ALA A 384 17.80 -8.69 9.41
C ALA A 384 18.76 -9.34 10.42
N LYS A 385 19.34 -10.47 10.03
CA LYS A 385 20.37 -11.20 10.74
C LYS A 385 21.57 -11.37 9.84
N LEU A 386 22.77 -11.03 10.34
CA LEU A 386 24.05 -11.23 9.67
C LEU A 386 24.89 -12.24 10.47
N GLU A 387 25.39 -13.26 9.81
CA GLU A 387 26.24 -14.33 10.36
C GLU A 387 27.64 -14.24 9.69
N ASP A 388 28.69 -14.06 10.50
CA ASP A 388 30.11 -14.02 10.07
C ASP A 388 30.87 -15.04 10.94
N GLY A 389 31.01 -16.25 10.44
CA GLY A 389 31.52 -17.38 11.23
C GLY A 389 30.63 -17.62 12.45
N ASP A 390 31.22 -17.56 13.64
CA ASP A 390 30.50 -17.73 14.91
C ASP A 390 29.85 -16.44 15.45
N LYS A 391 29.99 -15.32 14.76
CA LYS A 391 29.43 -14.03 15.17
C LYS A 391 28.08 -13.81 14.52
N ILE A 392 27.12 -13.37 15.32
CA ILE A 392 25.75 -13.07 14.88
C ILE A 392 25.45 -11.62 15.24
N PHE A 393 24.93 -10.87 14.26
CA PHE A 393 24.46 -9.50 14.40
C PHE A 393 23.01 -9.43 13.95
N GLU A 394 22.17 -8.72 14.68
CA GLU A 394 20.73 -8.57 14.36
C GLU A 394 20.32 -7.11 14.42
N ALA A 395 19.41 -6.69 13.53
CA ALA A 395 18.80 -5.37 13.54
C ALA A 395 17.42 -5.42 12.86
N HIS A 396 16.55 -4.47 13.21
CA HIS A 396 15.28 -4.30 12.51
C HIS A 396 15.44 -3.76 11.07
N ASP A 397 16.55 -3.09 10.80
CA ASP A 397 16.84 -2.48 9.50
C ASP A 397 18.09 -3.13 8.89
N ALA A 398 17.93 -3.77 7.73
CA ALA A 398 19.00 -4.48 7.03
C ALA A 398 20.09 -3.55 6.49
N ASP A 399 19.74 -2.34 6.02
CA ASP A 399 20.71 -1.37 5.52
C ASP A 399 21.55 -0.83 6.68
N ALA A 400 20.93 -0.55 7.83
CA ALA A 400 21.64 -0.14 9.05
C ALA A 400 22.57 -1.25 9.58
N LEU A 401 22.14 -2.52 9.49
CA LEU A 401 22.96 -3.67 9.87
C LEU A 401 24.22 -3.74 9.00
N LEU A 402 24.06 -3.68 7.68
CA LEU A 402 25.19 -3.67 6.75
C LEU A 402 26.12 -2.47 6.95
N GLN A 403 25.55 -1.30 7.18
CA GLN A 403 26.35 -0.09 7.43
C GLN A 403 27.16 -0.20 8.72
N SER A 404 26.60 -0.75 9.79
CA SER A 404 27.30 -0.94 11.05
C SER A 404 28.43 -1.98 10.93
N TYR A 405 28.23 -3.01 10.11
CA TYR A 405 29.19 -4.10 9.91
C TYR A 405 30.31 -3.74 8.93
N THR A 406 29.96 -3.12 7.79
CA THR A 406 30.92 -2.80 6.70
C THR A 406 31.49 -1.40 6.75
N GLY A 407 30.88 -0.50 7.53
CA GLY A 407 31.17 0.94 7.50
C GLY A 407 30.63 1.67 6.26
N LEU A 408 29.96 0.98 5.34
CA LEU A 408 29.42 1.53 4.09
C LEU A 408 27.89 1.39 4.05
N PRO A 409 27.17 2.40 3.55
CA PRO A 409 25.72 2.33 3.38
C PRO A 409 25.37 1.48 2.14
N LEU A 410 25.62 0.16 2.24
CA LEU A 410 25.31 -0.79 1.18
C LEU A 410 23.82 -1.14 1.18
N PRO A 411 23.20 -1.42 0.01
CA PRO A 411 21.79 -1.76 -0.06
C PRO A 411 21.58 -3.23 0.32
N ALA A 412 20.62 -3.47 1.21
CA ALA A 412 20.13 -4.81 1.51
C ALA A 412 18.62 -4.91 1.30
N ARG A 413 17.88 -3.89 1.75
CA ARG A 413 16.43 -3.84 1.58
C ARG A 413 16.05 -3.64 0.12
N GLY A 414 15.20 -4.50 -0.38
CA GLY A 414 14.64 -4.41 -1.73
C GLY A 414 15.57 -4.89 -2.84
N LEU A 415 16.71 -5.48 -2.52
CA LEU A 415 17.64 -5.99 -3.54
C LEU A 415 16.97 -7.01 -4.46
N SER A 416 16.21 -7.96 -3.93
CA SER A 416 15.43 -8.93 -4.71
C SER A 416 14.39 -8.26 -5.64
N LYS A 417 13.76 -7.16 -5.20
CA LYS A 417 12.83 -6.39 -6.05
C LYS A 417 13.54 -5.68 -7.18
N TRP A 418 14.66 -5.02 -6.88
CA TRP A 418 15.46 -4.35 -7.91
C TRP A 418 16.00 -5.34 -8.93
N LEU A 419 16.44 -6.53 -8.50
CA LEU A 419 16.89 -7.59 -9.40
C LEU A 419 15.76 -8.18 -10.27
N ASN A 420 14.50 -7.94 -9.93
CA ASN A 420 13.35 -8.21 -10.79
C ASN A 420 12.99 -7.01 -11.69
N GLY A 421 13.75 -5.91 -11.66
CA GLY A 421 13.42 -4.69 -12.39
C GLY A 421 12.22 -3.93 -11.81
N GLU A 422 11.93 -4.14 -10.53
CA GLU A 422 10.82 -3.56 -9.78
C GLU A 422 11.33 -2.61 -8.70
N ALA A 423 10.54 -1.60 -8.36
CA ALA A 423 10.82 -0.76 -7.20
C ALA A 423 10.37 -1.46 -5.91
N ARG A 424 11.10 -1.19 -4.83
CA ARG A 424 10.70 -1.58 -3.47
C ARG A 424 9.44 -0.80 -3.06
N VAL A 425 8.47 -1.47 -2.47
CA VAL A 425 7.24 -0.85 -1.93
C VAL A 425 7.59 0.05 -0.73
N GLY A 426 6.88 1.15 -0.59
CA GLY A 426 6.98 2.06 0.57
C GLY A 426 8.04 3.15 0.44
N ALA A 427 8.72 3.29 -0.70
CA ALA A 427 9.63 4.40 -0.98
C ALA A 427 9.44 4.94 -2.39
N PRO A 428 9.59 6.26 -2.61
CA PRO A 428 9.52 6.86 -3.93
C PRO A 428 10.58 6.26 -4.87
N ALA A 429 10.18 5.98 -6.12
CA ALA A 429 11.08 5.46 -7.13
C ALA A 429 10.78 6.07 -8.51
N SER A 430 11.83 6.15 -9.34
CA SER A 430 11.72 6.43 -10.77
C SER A 430 12.24 5.23 -11.54
N ILE A 431 11.48 4.73 -12.51
CA ILE A 431 11.87 3.59 -13.36
C ILE A 431 11.80 4.03 -14.82
N GLU A 432 12.94 3.96 -15.50
CA GLU A 432 13.05 4.07 -16.96
C GLU A 432 13.07 2.66 -17.53
N ARG A 433 12.28 2.39 -18.59
CA ARG A 433 12.17 1.07 -19.22
C ARG A 433 12.61 1.11 -20.69
N ASP A 434 13.14 -0.02 -21.16
CA ASP A 434 13.46 -0.21 -22.58
C ASP A 434 12.20 -0.57 -23.42
N ASP A 435 12.37 -0.72 -24.72
CA ASP A 435 11.30 -1.05 -25.67
C ASP A 435 10.64 -2.42 -25.37
N LYS A 436 11.30 -3.29 -24.60
CA LYS A 436 10.79 -4.58 -24.12
C LYS A 436 10.16 -4.49 -22.72
N LEU A 437 9.90 -3.27 -22.21
CA LEU A 437 9.34 -2.97 -20.88
C LEU A 437 10.23 -3.41 -19.70
N ARG A 438 11.51 -3.77 -19.92
CA ARG A 438 12.47 -4.11 -18.88
C ARG A 438 13.03 -2.85 -18.23
N ALA A 439 13.37 -2.90 -16.95
CA ALA A 439 14.02 -1.78 -16.29
C ALA A 439 15.40 -1.50 -16.93
N GLN A 440 15.56 -0.31 -17.48
CA GLN A 440 16.85 0.20 -17.96
C GLN A 440 17.56 0.93 -16.84
N LYS A 441 16.79 1.65 -16.02
CA LYS A 441 17.30 2.40 -14.87
C LYS A 441 16.25 2.51 -13.79
N ILE A 442 16.67 2.33 -12.54
CA ILE A 442 15.85 2.58 -11.34
C ILE A 442 16.58 3.59 -10.46
N ILE A 443 15.86 4.59 -9.93
CA ILE A 443 16.35 5.49 -8.90
C ILE A 443 15.46 5.32 -7.68
N GLN A 444 16.04 4.84 -6.57
CA GLN A 444 15.34 4.63 -5.31
C GLN A 444 16.31 4.65 -4.13
N ASP A 445 15.90 5.12 -2.96
CA ASP A 445 16.68 5.14 -1.70
C ASP A 445 18.06 5.78 -1.84
N GLY A 446 18.18 6.77 -2.73
CA GLY A 446 19.45 7.45 -3.04
C GLY A 446 20.38 6.65 -3.95
N TRP A 447 19.99 5.45 -4.38
CA TRP A 447 20.70 4.65 -5.36
C TRP A 447 20.20 4.95 -6.78
N THR A 448 21.15 5.00 -7.71
CA THR A 448 20.89 4.95 -9.16
C THR A 448 21.41 3.61 -9.67
N MET A 449 20.53 2.82 -10.24
CA MET A 449 20.79 1.46 -10.72
C MET A 449 20.58 1.41 -12.23
N ALA A 450 21.60 0.99 -13.00
CA ALA A 450 21.56 0.85 -14.45
C ALA A 450 21.73 -0.62 -14.83
N PHE A 451 20.79 -1.14 -15.64
CA PHE A 451 20.66 -2.56 -15.99
C PHE A 451 21.14 -2.83 -17.40
N GLN A 452 21.83 -3.93 -17.59
CA GLN A 452 22.10 -4.53 -18.90
C GLN A 452 21.52 -5.93 -18.91
N TRP A 453 20.73 -6.24 -19.93
CA TRP A 453 20.00 -7.50 -20.07
C TRP A 453 20.58 -8.39 -21.17
N THR A 454 20.47 -9.71 -20.99
CA THR A 454 20.73 -10.70 -22.04
C THR A 454 19.54 -10.75 -23.01
N GLU A 455 19.72 -11.43 -24.15
CA GLU A 455 18.63 -11.71 -25.08
C GLU A 455 17.53 -12.60 -24.46
N LYS A 456 17.90 -13.49 -23.54
CA LYS A 456 17.00 -14.37 -22.77
C LYS A 456 16.26 -13.66 -21.62
N ASN A 457 16.31 -12.34 -21.54
CA ASN A 457 15.63 -11.54 -20.51
C ASN A 457 16.19 -11.70 -19.08
N GLN A 458 17.43 -12.12 -18.92
CA GLN A 458 18.16 -12.20 -17.65
C GLN A 458 19.05 -10.97 -17.49
N ILE A 459 19.29 -10.54 -16.24
CA ILE A 459 20.22 -9.44 -15.99
C ILE A 459 21.64 -9.94 -16.22
N LYS A 460 22.35 -9.29 -17.13
CA LYS A 460 23.77 -9.55 -17.40
C LYS A 460 24.67 -8.76 -16.46
N LYS A 461 24.30 -7.50 -16.24
CA LYS A 461 25.09 -6.57 -15.43
C LYS A 461 24.19 -5.54 -14.76
N LEU A 462 24.56 -5.13 -13.53
CA LEU A 462 23.92 -4.06 -12.79
C LEU A 462 25.02 -3.12 -12.25
N ASP A 463 24.97 -1.86 -12.66
CA ASP A 463 25.80 -0.79 -12.11
C ASP A 463 24.96 0.04 -11.14
N MET A 464 25.42 0.17 -9.89
CA MET A 464 24.73 0.93 -8.85
C MET A 464 25.64 2.04 -8.34
N THR A 465 25.08 3.25 -8.18
CA THR A 465 25.83 4.40 -7.66
C THR A 465 25.03 5.13 -6.59
N ARG A 466 25.72 5.60 -5.55
CA ARG A 466 25.16 6.43 -4.49
C ARG A 466 26.12 7.49 -4.03
N LYS A 467 25.67 8.75 -3.92
CA LYS A 467 26.42 9.80 -3.25
C LYS A 467 26.32 9.64 -1.75
N SER A 468 27.45 9.67 -1.05
CA SER A 468 27.53 9.71 0.41
C SER A 468 28.22 11.00 0.86
N PRO A 469 28.10 11.41 2.13
CA PRO A 469 28.80 12.59 2.64
C PRO A 469 30.35 12.52 2.51
N THR A 470 30.89 11.31 2.42
CA THR A 470 32.34 11.04 2.34
C THR A 470 32.81 10.75 0.92
N GLY A 471 31.91 10.60 -0.07
CA GLY A 471 32.27 10.37 -1.45
C GLY A 471 31.22 9.66 -2.29
N LEU A 472 31.64 9.09 -3.41
CA LEU A 472 30.78 8.30 -4.30
C LEU A 472 31.02 6.80 -4.07
N ILE A 473 29.95 6.05 -3.89
CA ILE A 473 29.96 4.59 -3.81
C ILE A 473 29.49 4.06 -5.15
N GLU A 474 30.28 3.18 -5.75
CA GLU A 474 29.99 2.49 -7.00
C GLU A 474 30.01 0.98 -6.72
N ILE A 475 28.93 0.28 -7.07
CA ILE A 475 28.83 -1.19 -7.01
C ILE A 475 28.61 -1.69 -8.43
N LYS A 476 29.46 -2.58 -8.88
CA LYS A 476 29.29 -3.30 -10.16
C LYS A 476 29.00 -4.74 -9.86
N ILE A 477 27.93 -5.25 -10.44
CA ILE A 477 27.50 -6.64 -10.30
C ILE A 477 27.47 -7.25 -11.70
N ILE A 478 28.10 -8.41 -11.84
CA ILE A 478 28.04 -9.25 -13.05
C ILE A 478 27.40 -10.56 -12.65
N PHE A 479 26.32 -10.93 -13.32
CA PHE A 479 25.58 -12.15 -13.04
C PHE A 479 26.14 -13.31 -13.84
N GLU A 480 26.17 -14.49 -13.24
CA GLU A 480 26.49 -15.74 -13.91
C GLU A 480 25.23 -16.22 -14.66
N GLU A 481 25.40 -16.66 -15.91
CA GLU A 481 24.28 -17.27 -16.66
C GLU A 481 23.94 -18.58 -15.97
N LEU A 482 22.71 -18.71 -15.51
CA LEU A 482 22.18 -19.99 -15.04
C LEU A 482 21.92 -20.84 -16.28
N ASP A 483 22.67 -21.93 -16.43
CA ASP A 483 22.37 -22.97 -17.41
C ASP A 483 21.00 -23.58 -17.10
N ASP A 484 20.15 -23.75 -18.11
CA ASP A 484 18.77 -24.31 -18.05
C ASP A 484 18.77 -25.76 -17.57
#